data_035cfaea6e28938860904ca25265d8a4
#
_entry.id   035cfaea6e28938860904ca25265d8a4
#
_cell.length_a   1.000
_cell.length_b   1.000
_cell.length_c   1.000
_cell.angle_alpha   90.00
_cell.angle_beta   90.00
_cell.angle_gamma   90.00
#
_symmetry.space_group_name_H-M   'P 1'
#
loop_
_entity.id
_entity.type
_entity.pdbx_description
1 polymer ?
#
loop_
_entity_poly.entity_id
_entity_poly.type
_entity_poly.pdbx_seq_one_letter_code
_entity_poly.pdbx_strand_id
1 'polypeptide(L)'
;MRNTNEPVATDGGTTTMAAVVQDRYGAEPEAVLRPARLARPGIAPDEVLVRVRASSVDRGTWHLMAGLPYAVRPVSGLRRPRLPNPGRNIAGVVEAVGRDVTGFAPGDEVYGTAPSAFAEYAAARPDRIAPKPAGLTFEEAATIPVSGLTALQAVRDKGRIRAGRQVLITGAAGGVGAFAVQLAHSYGAQVTAVASTSKLDAVRALGADHVSDYTREDFLAGPRRYDVIIDIAGNRRLRDLRRSLTPRGRLIITGGETNGRWLGGTDRQLRAQMLSPFTGRHLGTFISSEHADGLRDLTALIDAGTLRPVVDRVYPLAETAAAVRHLLDGRVTGKLALTLPAE
;
A
#
# COMPACT_ATOMS: atom_id res chain seq x y z
N MET A 1 -39.17 -55.52 -10.28
CA MET A 1 -38.92 -54.07 -10.44
C MET A 1 -37.65 -53.76 -9.74
N ARG A 2 -36.57 -53.55 -10.48
CA ARG A 2 -35.25 -53.23 -9.95
C ARG A 2 -35.14 -51.71 -9.89
N ASN A 3 -34.99 -51.16 -8.71
CA ASN A 3 -34.65 -49.74 -8.49
C ASN A 3 -33.13 -49.61 -8.63
N THR A 4 -32.65 -49.08 -9.75
CA THR A 4 -31.27 -48.65 -9.94
C THR A 4 -31.19 -47.17 -9.58
N ASN A 5 -30.76 -46.88 -8.36
CA ASN A 5 -30.32 -45.55 -7.93
C ASN A 5 -28.82 -45.45 -8.25
N GLU A 6 -28.48 -44.99 -9.45
CA GLU A 6 -27.11 -44.60 -9.77
C GLU A 6 -26.82 -43.24 -9.11
N PRO A 7 -25.70 -43.09 -8.38
CA PRO A 7 -25.30 -41.77 -7.91
C PRO A 7 -24.77 -40.97 -9.11
N VAL A 8 -25.38 -39.80 -9.33
CA VAL A 8 -24.86 -38.80 -10.24
C VAL A 8 -23.47 -38.40 -9.75
N ALA A 9 -22.45 -38.82 -10.47
CA ALA A 9 -21.09 -38.37 -10.28
C ALA A 9 -21.04 -36.85 -10.61
N THR A 10 -21.00 -36.03 -9.60
CA THR A 10 -20.60 -34.62 -9.76
C THR A 10 -19.11 -34.61 -10.10
N ASP A 11 -18.83 -34.30 -11.35
CA ASP A 11 -17.48 -34.08 -11.88
C ASP A 11 -16.87 -32.89 -11.09
N GLY A 12 -16.06 -33.20 -10.10
CA GLY A 12 -15.39 -32.25 -9.22
C GLY A 12 -14.19 -31.58 -9.91
N GLY A 13 -14.38 -31.04 -11.10
CA GLY A 13 -13.38 -30.25 -11.79
C GLY A 13 -13.04 -29.01 -10.97
N THR A 14 -11.88 -28.99 -10.34
CA THR A 14 -11.39 -27.83 -9.60
C THR A 14 -11.32 -26.63 -10.56
N THR A 15 -12.25 -25.69 -10.42
CA THR A 15 -12.25 -24.46 -11.23
C THR A 15 -10.94 -23.70 -10.99
N THR A 16 -10.16 -23.53 -12.06
CA THR A 16 -8.88 -22.81 -11.98
C THR A 16 -9.03 -21.36 -12.43
N MET A 17 -8.16 -20.49 -11.94
CA MET A 17 -8.11 -19.07 -12.22
C MET A 17 -6.72 -18.63 -12.69
N ALA A 18 -6.62 -17.57 -13.47
CA ALA A 18 -5.35 -16.95 -13.80
C ALA A 18 -4.77 -16.23 -12.59
N ALA A 19 -3.46 -16.34 -12.42
CA ALA A 19 -2.72 -15.70 -11.33
C ALA A 19 -1.27 -15.46 -11.74
N VAL A 20 -0.59 -14.60 -11.00
CA VAL A 20 0.87 -14.52 -10.98
C VAL A 20 1.35 -15.18 -9.69
N VAL A 21 2.33 -16.05 -9.78
CA VAL A 21 2.81 -16.84 -8.63
C VAL A 21 4.29 -16.68 -8.38
N GLN A 22 4.69 -16.95 -7.14
CA GLN A 22 6.08 -17.15 -6.73
C GLN A 22 6.20 -18.37 -5.83
N ASP A 23 7.28 -19.13 -5.96
CA ASP A 23 7.58 -20.33 -5.16
C ASP A 23 8.83 -20.17 -4.30
N ARG A 24 9.61 -19.12 -4.54
CA ARG A 24 10.85 -18.78 -3.84
C ARG A 24 10.98 -17.27 -3.64
N TYR A 25 11.81 -16.89 -2.69
CA TYR A 25 12.22 -15.49 -2.53
C TYR A 25 13.28 -15.10 -3.56
N GLY A 26 13.27 -13.83 -3.99
CA GLY A 26 14.27 -13.25 -4.87
C GLY A 26 14.04 -11.77 -5.08
N ALA A 27 15.11 -11.00 -5.27
CA ALA A 27 15.05 -9.55 -5.46
C ALA A 27 14.68 -9.14 -6.89
N GLU A 28 14.91 -10.03 -7.86
CA GLU A 28 14.65 -9.79 -9.28
C GLU A 28 13.25 -10.29 -9.66
N PRO A 29 12.30 -9.39 -9.98
CA PRO A 29 10.91 -9.76 -10.23
C PRO A 29 10.73 -10.82 -11.30
N GLU A 30 11.44 -10.67 -12.42
CA GLU A 30 11.34 -11.55 -13.59
C GLU A 30 11.86 -12.97 -13.30
N ALA A 31 12.70 -13.11 -12.28
CA ALA A 31 13.26 -14.42 -11.88
C ALA A 31 12.32 -15.20 -10.95
N VAL A 32 11.34 -14.53 -10.32
CA VAL A 32 10.51 -15.17 -9.29
C VAL A 32 9.01 -15.06 -9.53
N LEU A 33 8.53 -14.02 -10.21
CA LEU A 33 7.12 -13.85 -10.54
C LEU A 33 6.83 -14.42 -11.93
N ARG A 34 5.83 -15.29 -12.03
CA ARG A 34 5.43 -15.88 -13.32
C ARG A 34 3.92 -16.06 -13.42
N PRO A 35 3.31 -15.86 -14.59
CA PRO A 35 1.92 -16.24 -14.82
C PRO A 35 1.72 -17.74 -14.60
N ALA A 36 0.58 -18.11 -14.01
CA ALA A 36 0.19 -19.49 -13.75
C ALA A 36 -1.31 -19.59 -13.58
N ARG A 37 -1.81 -20.84 -13.49
CA ARG A 37 -3.17 -21.11 -13.05
C ARG A 37 -3.15 -21.69 -11.64
N LEU A 38 -4.06 -21.21 -10.80
CA LEU A 38 -4.29 -21.70 -9.44
C LEU A 38 -5.71 -22.21 -9.30
N ALA A 39 -5.96 -23.06 -8.32
CA ALA A 39 -7.32 -23.36 -7.90
C ALA A 39 -8.00 -22.09 -7.39
N ARG A 40 -9.25 -21.86 -7.78
CA ARG A 40 -10.08 -20.79 -7.23
C ARG A 40 -10.20 -20.97 -5.72
N PRO A 41 -10.00 -19.93 -4.89
CA PRO A 41 -10.06 -20.09 -3.45
C PRO A 41 -11.50 -20.38 -2.99
N GLY A 42 -11.64 -21.32 -2.07
CA GLY A 42 -12.85 -21.41 -1.25
C GLY A 42 -12.87 -20.28 -0.22
N ILE A 43 -14.04 -19.94 0.30
CA ILE A 43 -14.20 -18.95 1.36
C ILE A 43 -14.65 -19.62 2.67
N ALA A 44 -14.14 -19.10 3.78
CA ALA A 44 -14.65 -19.44 5.11
C ALA A 44 -16.04 -18.81 5.34
N PRO A 45 -16.77 -19.26 6.40
CA PRO A 45 -18.08 -18.68 6.72
C PRO A 45 -18.09 -17.17 6.92
N ASP A 46 -16.97 -16.58 7.32
CA ASP A 46 -16.76 -15.17 7.61
C ASP A 46 -15.96 -14.43 6.51
N GLU A 47 -15.85 -14.99 5.30
CA GLU A 47 -15.11 -14.40 4.19
C GLU A 47 -15.99 -14.07 2.99
N VAL A 48 -15.49 -13.16 2.17
CA VAL A 48 -16.09 -12.70 0.90
C VAL A 48 -15.19 -13.15 -0.24
N LEU A 49 -15.75 -13.81 -1.25
CA LEU A 49 -15.04 -14.07 -2.49
C LEU A 49 -15.20 -12.87 -3.42
N VAL A 50 -14.10 -12.24 -3.74
CA VAL A 50 -14.07 -11.09 -4.66
C VAL A 50 -13.50 -11.55 -6.00
N ARG A 51 -14.25 -11.31 -7.08
CA ARG A 51 -13.74 -11.35 -8.44
C ARG A 51 -12.94 -10.07 -8.67
N VAL A 52 -11.63 -10.20 -8.68
CA VAL A 52 -10.70 -9.08 -8.77
C VAL A 52 -10.71 -8.53 -10.19
N ARG A 53 -10.93 -7.22 -10.32
CA ARG A 53 -10.88 -6.48 -11.58
C ARG A 53 -9.58 -5.71 -11.71
N ALA A 54 -9.03 -5.29 -10.57
CA ALA A 54 -7.74 -4.63 -10.51
C ALA A 54 -7.01 -4.93 -9.21
N SER A 55 -5.69 -4.89 -9.27
CA SER A 55 -4.77 -4.92 -8.14
C SER A 55 -3.74 -3.79 -8.27
N SER A 56 -2.77 -3.71 -7.38
CA SER A 56 -1.67 -2.76 -7.52
C SER A 56 -0.40 -3.24 -6.83
N VAL A 57 0.75 -2.73 -7.31
CA VAL A 57 2.04 -3.00 -6.69
C VAL A 57 2.47 -1.84 -5.81
N ASP A 58 3.17 -2.17 -4.73
CA ASP A 58 3.77 -1.23 -3.80
C ASP A 58 5.10 -1.76 -3.27
N ARG A 59 5.78 -0.98 -2.43
CA ARG A 59 7.07 -1.41 -1.88
C ARG A 59 6.94 -2.62 -0.96
N GLY A 60 5.80 -2.76 -0.27
CA GLY A 60 5.47 -3.94 0.52
C GLY A 60 5.40 -5.21 -0.32
N THR A 61 4.88 -5.13 -1.54
CA THR A 61 4.89 -6.21 -2.54
C THR A 61 6.31 -6.73 -2.79
N TRP A 62 7.26 -5.81 -3.04
CA TRP A 62 8.66 -6.19 -3.24
C TRP A 62 9.27 -6.83 -2.00
N HIS A 63 9.03 -6.29 -0.80
CA HIS A 63 9.52 -6.87 0.45
C HIS A 63 9.04 -8.31 0.65
N LEU A 64 7.76 -8.58 0.38
CA LEU A 64 7.19 -9.92 0.47
C LEU A 64 7.75 -10.85 -0.63
N MET A 65 7.91 -10.34 -1.85
CA MET A 65 8.50 -11.08 -2.97
C MET A 65 9.97 -11.42 -2.72
N ALA A 66 10.75 -10.45 -2.27
CA ALA A 66 12.17 -10.62 -2.02
C ALA A 66 12.47 -11.39 -0.72
N GLY A 67 11.52 -11.42 0.23
CA GLY A 67 11.75 -11.91 1.58
C GLY A 67 12.81 -11.09 2.31
N LEU A 68 12.86 -9.79 2.04
CA LEU A 68 13.83 -8.84 2.59
C LEU A 68 13.11 -7.64 3.22
N PRO A 69 13.65 -7.09 4.33
CA PRO A 69 14.76 -7.65 5.13
C PRO A 69 14.37 -9.01 5.73
N TYR A 70 15.34 -9.79 6.16
CA TYR A 70 15.07 -11.13 6.74
C TYR A 70 14.11 -11.09 7.94
N ALA A 71 13.99 -9.95 8.60
CA ALA A 71 13.03 -9.72 9.67
C ALA A 71 11.54 -9.90 9.24
N VAL A 72 11.20 -9.87 7.94
CA VAL A 72 9.81 -10.13 7.47
C VAL A 72 9.50 -11.63 7.34
N ARG A 73 10.51 -12.49 7.26
CA ARG A 73 10.34 -13.93 7.01
C ARG A 73 9.59 -14.71 8.09
N PRO A 74 9.67 -14.38 9.38
CA PRO A 74 8.83 -15.06 10.38
C PRO A 74 7.33 -14.99 10.03
N VAL A 75 6.89 -13.91 9.39
CA VAL A 75 5.49 -13.71 8.98
C VAL A 75 5.24 -14.23 7.57
N SER A 76 6.12 -13.93 6.62
CA SER A 76 5.92 -14.27 5.18
C SER A 76 6.34 -15.70 4.82
N GLY A 77 7.11 -16.40 5.69
CA GLY A 77 7.66 -17.74 5.48
C GLY A 77 9.17 -17.78 5.64
N LEU A 78 9.71 -18.68 6.46
CA LEU A 78 11.14 -18.66 6.81
C LEU A 78 12.06 -18.96 5.62
N ARG A 79 11.75 -20.01 4.85
CA ARG A 79 12.59 -20.51 3.74
C ARG A 79 12.00 -20.20 2.37
N ARG A 80 10.68 -20.19 2.26
CA ARG A 80 9.91 -19.89 1.05
C ARG A 80 8.65 -19.12 1.41
N PRO A 81 8.05 -18.37 0.46
CA PRO A 81 6.77 -17.69 0.69
C PRO A 81 5.68 -18.67 1.15
N ARG A 82 4.84 -18.24 2.08
CA ARG A 82 3.66 -19.01 2.52
C ARG A 82 2.50 -18.88 1.55
N LEU A 83 2.39 -17.70 0.91
CA LEU A 83 1.34 -17.38 -0.03
C LEU A 83 1.84 -17.55 -1.47
N PRO A 84 0.99 -17.95 -2.41
CA PRO A 84 1.38 -18.18 -3.80
C PRO A 84 1.80 -16.89 -4.53
N ASN A 85 1.41 -15.71 -4.04
CA ASN A 85 1.89 -14.42 -4.56
C ASN A 85 1.87 -13.31 -3.50
N PRO A 86 2.64 -12.22 -3.70
CA PRO A 86 2.77 -11.12 -2.75
C PRO A 86 1.68 -10.04 -2.90
N GLY A 87 0.67 -10.24 -3.74
CA GLY A 87 -0.40 -9.27 -3.96
C GLY A 87 -1.24 -9.06 -2.71
N ARG A 88 -1.64 -7.80 -2.48
CA ARG A 88 -2.44 -7.41 -1.32
C ARG A 88 -3.62 -6.52 -1.65
N ASN A 89 -3.45 -5.55 -2.53
CA ASN A 89 -4.51 -4.61 -2.90
C ASN A 89 -5.48 -5.25 -3.88
N ILE A 90 -6.77 -5.05 -3.66
CA ILE A 90 -7.84 -5.49 -4.58
C ILE A 90 -8.84 -4.38 -4.82
N ALA A 91 -9.41 -4.37 -6.01
CA ALA A 91 -10.69 -3.77 -6.32
C ALA A 91 -11.41 -4.72 -7.28
N GLY A 92 -12.71 -4.94 -7.05
CA GLY A 92 -13.46 -5.93 -7.82
C GLY A 92 -14.91 -6.00 -7.39
N VAL A 93 -15.56 -7.09 -7.80
CA VAL A 93 -16.97 -7.34 -7.55
C VAL A 93 -17.11 -8.56 -6.63
N VAL A 94 -17.96 -8.45 -5.64
CA VAL A 94 -18.30 -9.59 -4.77
C VAL A 94 -18.96 -10.68 -5.60
N GLU A 95 -18.37 -11.85 -5.60
CA GLU A 95 -18.86 -13.04 -6.31
C GLU A 95 -19.72 -13.92 -5.41
N ALA A 96 -19.29 -14.09 -4.16
CA ALA A 96 -20.01 -14.87 -3.15
C ALA A 96 -19.64 -14.37 -1.74
N VAL A 97 -20.51 -14.63 -0.78
CA VAL A 97 -20.30 -14.33 0.64
C VAL A 97 -20.45 -15.57 1.49
N GLY A 98 -19.64 -15.69 2.53
CA GLY A 98 -19.79 -16.72 3.54
C GLY A 98 -21.08 -16.50 4.35
N ARG A 99 -21.60 -17.59 4.94
CA ARG A 99 -22.89 -17.56 5.63
C ARG A 99 -23.00 -16.61 6.84
N ASP A 100 -21.85 -16.26 7.44
CA ASP A 100 -21.76 -15.38 8.61
C ASP A 100 -21.45 -13.92 8.22
N VAL A 101 -21.28 -13.63 6.92
CA VAL A 101 -21.01 -12.30 6.42
C VAL A 101 -22.28 -11.47 6.37
N THR A 102 -22.19 -10.25 6.93
CA THR A 102 -23.23 -9.23 6.82
C THR A 102 -22.68 -7.97 6.15
N GLY A 103 -23.54 -7.21 5.47
CA GLY A 103 -23.16 -5.91 4.87
C GLY A 103 -22.51 -5.98 3.51
N PHE A 104 -22.38 -7.17 2.90
CA PHE A 104 -21.97 -7.37 1.51
C PHE A 104 -22.87 -8.41 0.83
N ALA A 105 -23.08 -8.23 -0.46
CA ALA A 105 -23.86 -9.15 -1.31
C ALA A 105 -23.15 -9.37 -2.66
N PRO A 106 -23.41 -10.49 -3.35
CA PRO A 106 -22.95 -10.69 -4.71
C PRO A 106 -23.37 -9.52 -5.61
N GLY A 107 -22.43 -9.01 -6.41
CA GLY A 107 -22.63 -7.83 -7.26
C GLY A 107 -22.09 -6.52 -6.67
N ASP A 108 -21.81 -6.45 -5.38
CA ASP A 108 -21.24 -5.23 -4.77
C ASP A 108 -19.84 -4.94 -5.31
N GLU A 109 -19.60 -3.70 -5.71
CA GLU A 109 -18.25 -3.21 -6.04
C GLU A 109 -17.50 -2.84 -4.77
N VAL A 110 -16.35 -3.49 -4.57
CA VAL A 110 -15.54 -3.35 -3.36
C VAL A 110 -14.08 -3.07 -3.67
N TYR A 111 -13.38 -2.47 -2.70
CA TYR A 111 -11.93 -2.33 -2.72
C TYR A 111 -11.36 -2.56 -1.33
N GLY A 112 -10.09 -2.93 -1.24
CA GLY A 112 -9.45 -3.19 0.05
C GLY A 112 -8.23 -4.07 -0.08
N THR A 113 -8.00 -4.92 0.93
CA THR A 113 -6.87 -5.83 0.94
C THR A 113 -7.30 -7.28 1.13
N ALA A 114 -6.62 -8.17 0.41
CA ALA A 114 -6.74 -9.61 0.54
C ALA A 114 -5.37 -10.29 0.35
N PRO A 115 -5.13 -11.45 0.92
CA PRO A 115 -3.94 -12.24 0.61
C PRO A 115 -3.98 -12.73 -0.85
N SER A 116 -2.82 -12.86 -1.46
CA SER A 116 -2.67 -13.42 -2.82
C SER A 116 -3.49 -12.70 -3.91
N ALA A 117 -3.54 -11.39 -3.84
CA ALA A 117 -4.38 -10.52 -4.69
C ALA A 117 -3.92 -10.43 -6.17
N PHE A 118 -2.83 -11.08 -6.58
CA PHE A 118 -2.44 -11.17 -7.99
C PHE A 118 -3.08 -12.38 -8.65
N ALA A 119 -4.41 -12.43 -8.64
CA ALA A 119 -5.24 -13.52 -9.18
C ALA A 119 -6.64 -13.01 -9.50
N GLU A 120 -7.37 -13.74 -10.36
CA GLU A 120 -8.75 -13.40 -10.76
C GLU A 120 -9.73 -13.43 -9.58
N TYR A 121 -9.46 -14.20 -8.55
CA TYR A 121 -10.29 -14.27 -7.35
C TYR A 121 -9.43 -14.19 -6.09
N ALA A 122 -9.94 -13.51 -5.08
CA ALA A 122 -9.34 -13.43 -3.76
C ALA A 122 -10.39 -13.60 -2.67
N ALA A 123 -10.06 -14.38 -1.63
CA ALA A 123 -10.85 -14.44 -0.41
C ALA A 123 -10.44 -13.28 0.50
N ALA A 124 -11.40 -12.44 0.84
CA ALA A 124 -11.20 -11.24 1.65
C ALA A 124 -12.06 -11.30 2.91
N ARG A 125 -11.53 -10.77 4.01
CA ARG A 125 -12.31 -10.57 5.21
C ARG A 125 -13.15 -9.28 5.10
N PRO A 126 -14.39 -9.25 5.59
CA PRO A 126 -15.24 -8.04 5.55
C PRO A 126 -14.62 -6.83 6.24
N ASP A 127 -13.80 -7.05 7.28
CA ASP A 127 -13.10 -5.98 8.00
C ASP A 127 -11.89 -5.41 7.24
N ARG A 128 -11.61 -5.90 6.02
CA ARG A 128 -10.49 -5.51 5.15
C ARG A 128 -10.93 -4.88 3.83
N ILE A 129 -12.21 -4.85 3.57
CA ILE A 129 -12.79 -4.29 2.34
C ILE A 129 -13.87 -3.26 2.67
N ALA A 130 -14.13 -2.38 1.73
CA ALA A 130 -15.21 -1.38 1.79
C ALA A 130 -15.84 -1.21 0.41
N PRO A 131 -17.05 -0.63 0.30
CA PRO A 131 -17.62 -0.23 -0.98
C PRO A 131 -16.65 0.66 -1.76
N LYS A 132 -16.48 0.38 -3.04
CA LYS A 132 -15.63 1.17 -3.92
C LYS A 132 -16.23 2.57 -4.12
N PRO A 133 -15.43 3.66 -4.04
CA PRO A 133 -15.89 4.99 -4.42
C PRO A 133 -16.51 4.99 -5.81
N ALA A 134 -17.74 5.50 -5.96
CA ALA A 134 -18.51 5.39 -7.21
C ALA A 134 -17.83 6.08 -8.41
N GLY A 135 -17.10 7.17 -8.15
CA GLY A 135 -16.42 7.95 -9.20
C GLY A 135 -15.08 7.38 -9.67
N LEU A 136 -14.60 6.25 -9.10
CA LEU A 136 -13.32 5.67 -9.46
C LEU A 136 -13.45 4.42 -10.33
N THR A 137 -12.49 4.23 -11.23
CA THR A 137 -12.28 2.93 -11.90
C THR A 137 -11.77 1.89 -10.91
N PHE A 138 -11.78 0.61 -11.27
CA PHE A 138 -11.21 -0.45 -10.42
C PHE A 138 -9.69 -0.28 -10.27
N GLU A 139 -9.01 0.14 -11.34
CA GLU A 139 -7.56 0.39 -11.33
C GLU A 139 -7.21 1.51 -10.35
N GLU A 140 -7.94 2.62 -10.36
CA GLU A 140 -7.76 3.70 -9.40
C GLU A 140 -8.03 3.24 -7.98
N ALA A 141 -9.17 2.57 -7.75
CA ALA A 141 -9.55 2.07 -6.43
C ALA A 141 -8.53 1.09 -5.85
N ALA A 142 -7.98 0.17 -6.68
CA ALA A 142 -6.97 -0.79 -6.26
C ALA A 142 -5.65 -0.14 -5.80
N THR A 143 -5.38 1.10 -6.16
CA THR A 143 -4.15 1.80 -5.76
C THR A 143 -4.22 2.41 -4.36
N ILE A 144 -5.41 2.48 -3.76
CA ILE A 144 -5.66 3.20 -2.51
C ILE A 144 -5.31 2.38 -1.26
N PRO A 145 -5.70 1.10 -1.09
CA PRO A 145 -5.80 0.47 0.22
C PRO A 145 -4.52 0.59 1.06
N VAL A 146 -3.45 -0.06 0.70
CA VAL A 146 -2.21 -0.05 1.50
C VAL A 146 -1.62 1.36 1.59
N SER A 147 -1.52 2.09 0.47
CA SER A 147 -0.87 3.39 0.42
C SER A 147 -1.70 4.49 1.07
N GLY A 148 -2.99 4.54 0.79
CA GLY A 148 -3.92 5.52 1.38
C GLY A 148 -4.08 5.33 2.89
N LEU A 149 -4.25 4.09 3.36
CA LEU A 149 -4.34 3.79 4.79
C LEU A 149 -3.05 4.14 5.53
N THR A 150 -1.89 3.85 4.93
CA THR A 150 -0.60 4.24 5.52
C THR A 150 -0.49 5.77 5.61
N ALA A 151 -0.87 6.49 4.57
CA ALA A 151 -0.84 7.95 4.57
C ALA A 151 -1.83 8.54 5.57
N LEU A 152 -3.06 8.03 5.64
CA LEU A 152 -4.08 8.48 6.59
C LEU A 152 -3.61 8.33 8.04
N GLN A 153 -3.08 7.16 8.38
CA GLN A 153 -2.55 6.91 9.73
C GLN A 153 -1.31 7.77 10.01
N ALA A 154 -0.40 7.96 9.03
CA ALA A 154 0.77 8.82 9.21
C ALA A 154 0.39 10.27 9.47
N VAL A 155 -0.60 10.79 8.75
CA VAL A 155 -1.05 12.19 8.82
C VAL A 155 -1.94 12.43 10.04
N ARG A 156 -3.04 11.66 10.16
CA ARG A 156 -4.08 11.85 11.17
C ARG A 156 -3.67 11.32 12.54
N ASP A 157 -3.32 10.04 12.59
CA ASP A 157 -3.22 9.33 13.88
C ASP A 157 -1.85 9.53 14.54
N LYS A 158 -0.78 9.40 13.76
CA LYS A 158 0.60 9.49 14.26
C LYS A 158 1.15 10.92 14.20
N GLY A 159 0.98 11.58 13.05
CA GLY A 159 1.39 12.96 12.84
C GLY A 159 0.55 13.97 13.61
N ARG A 160 -0.74 13.67 13.78
CA ARG A 160 -1.73 14.58 14.39
C ARG A 160 -1.68 15.96 13.73
N ILE A 161 -1.63 15.93 12.40
CA ILE A 161 -1.54 17.11 11.56
C ILE A 161 -2.85 17.89 11.65
N ARG A 162 -2.74 19.22 11.70
CA ARG A 162 -3.84 20.17 11.78
C ARG A 162 -3.44 21.50 11.15
N ALA A 163 -4.40 22.38 10.98
CA ALA A 163 -4.21 23.69 10.35
C ALA A 163 -3.03 24.48 10.97
N GLY A 164 -2.26 25.13 10.10
CA GLY A 164 -1.11 25.96 10.44
C GLY A 164 0.17 25.21 10.78
N ARG A 165 0.18 23.86 10.82
CA ARG A 165 1.39 23.07 11.09
C ARG A 165 2.33 23.08 9.89
N GLN A 166 3.64 23.21 10.17
CA GLN A 166 4.71 23.06 9.19
C GLN A 166 5.02 21.55 9.04
N VAL A 167 4.78 21.01 7.86
CA VAL A 167 4.93 19.56 7.59
C VAL A 167 5.94 19.33 6.49
N LEU A 168 6.90 18.45 6.72
CA LEU A 168 7.83 17.94 5.71
C LEU A 168 7.45 16.51 5.33
N ILE A 169 7.33 16.23 4.04
CA ILE A 169 7.05 14.88 3.53
C ILE A 169 8.16 14.47 2.57
N THR A 170 8.96 13.47 2.93
CA THR A 170 9.98 12.89 2.04
C THR A 170 9.38 11.77 1.21
N GLY A 171 9.85 11.58 -0.03
CA GLY A 171 9.24 10.61 -0.94
C GLY A 171 7.82 11.00 -1.37
N ALA A 172 7.56 12.31 -1.44
CA ALA A 172 6.25 12.90 -1.64
C ALA A 172 5.55 12.49 -2.95
N ALA A 173 6.30 12.18 -3.99
CA ALA A 173 5.77 11.76 -5.29
C ALA A 173 5.47 10.26 -5.38
N GLY A 174 5.80 9.45 -4.36
CA GLY A 174 5.50 8.01 -4.34
C GLY A 174 4.07 7.71 -3.90
N GLY A 175 3.69 6.41 -3.89
CA GLY A 175 2.33 5.99 -3.58
C GLY A 175 1.79 6.52 -2.24
N VAL A 176 2.51 6.31 -1.14
CA VAL A 176 2.12 6.83 0.18
C VAL A 176 2.24 8.35 0.22
N GLY A 177 3.32 8.90 -0.40
CA GLY A 177 3.60 10.33 -0.38
C GLY A 177 2.53 11.17 -1.06
N ALA A 178 2.03 10.74 -2.21
CA ALA A 178 1.00 11.44 -2.95
C ALA A 178 -0.31 11.57 -2.15
N PHE A 179 -0.69 10.54 -1.39
CA PHE A 179 -1.83 10.64 -0.47
C PHE A 179 -1.50 11.51 0.75
N ALA A 180 -0.29 11.37 1.32
CA ALA A 180 0.10 12.14 2.51
C ALA A 180 0.14 13.64 2.25
N VAL A 181 0.60 14.08 1.07
CA VAL A 181 0.59 15.50 0.66
C VAL A 181 -0.84 16.02 0.62
N GLN A 182 -1.74 15.35 -0.09
CA GLN A 182 -3.15 15.76 -0.21
C GLN A 182 -3.85 15.80 1.15
N LEU A 183 -3.66 14.77 1.98
CA LEU A 183 -4.24 14.69 3.32
C LEU A 183 -3.70 15.81 4.24
N ALA A 184 -2.38 16.07 4.24
CA ALA A 184 -1.81 17.13 5.05
C ALA A 184 -2.32 18.51 4.61
N HIS A 185 -2.41 18.74 3.30
CA HIS A 185 -2.97 19.96 2.73
C HIS A 185 -4.45 20.13 3.11
N SER A 186 -5.28 19.10 2.99
CA SER A 186 -6.70 19.15 3.34
C SER A 186 -6.95 19.44 4.83
N TYR A 187 -6.00 19.10 5.69
CA TYR A 187 -6.04 19.45 7.11
C TYR A 187 -5.51 20.86 7.41
N GLY A 188 -5.22 21.66 6.37
CA GLY A 188 -4.77 23.06 6.48
C GLY A 188 -3.32 23.21 6.93
N ALA A 189 -2.49 22.18 6.77
CA ALA A 189 -1.06 22.29 7.05
C ALA A 189 -0.32 23.02 5.93
N GLN A 190 0.83 23.60 6.25
CA GLN A 190 1.80 24.10 5.26
C GLN A 190 2.76 22.96 4.90
N VAL A 191 2.60 22.43 3.70
CA VAL A 191 3.29 21.22 3.25
C VAL A 191 4.53 21.55 2.45
N THR A 192 5.68 21.09 2.92
CA THR A 192 6.92 21.01 2.14
C THR A 192 7.08 19.57 1.63
N ALA A 193 7.02 19.40 0.32
CA ALA A 193 7.14 18.08 -0.33
C ALA A 193 8.53 17.92 -0.96
N VAL A 194 9.18 16.78 -0.69
CA VAL A 194 10.50 16.46 -1.22
C VAL A 194 10.39 15.42 -2.33
N ALA A 195 10.85 15.78 -3.53
CA ALA A 195 10.82 14.91 -4.71
C ALA A 195 12.06 15.16 -5.60
N SER A 196 12.21 14.39 -6.68
CA SER A 196 13.21 14.66 -7.72
C SER A 196 12.70 15.74 -8.69
N THR A 197 13.61 16.38 -9.43
CA THR A 197 13.32 17.45 -10.39
C THR A 197 12.10 17.16 -11.27
N SER A 198 12.04 15.99 -11.88
CA SER A 198 10.97 15.61 -12.83
C SER A 198 9.59 15.44 -12.20
N LYS A 199 9.48 15.41 -10.86
CA LYS A 199 8.24 15.15 -10.11
C LYS A 199 7.75 16.38 -9.33
N LEU A 200 8.45 17.50 -9.38
CA LEU A 200 8.13 18.69 -8.58
C LEU A 200 6.74 19.26 -8.93
N ASP A 201 6.41 19.35 -10.22
CA ASP A 201 5.12 19.89 -10.64
C ASP A 201 3.96 18.97 -10.23
N ALA A 202 4.18 17.65 -10.30
CA ALA A 202 3.19 16.70 -9.82
C ALA A 202 2.88 16.88 -8.33
N VAL A 203 3.90 17.04 -7.47
CA VAL A 203 3.65 17.21 -6.03
C VAL A 203 3.07 18.60 -5.69
N ARG A 204 3.37 19.65 -6.48
CA ARG A 204 2.66 20.95 -6.36
C ARG A 204 1.17 20.80 -6.66
N ALA A 205 0.83 20.08 -7.73
CA ALA A 205 -0.56 19.80 -8.12
C ALA A 205 -1.34 19.00 -7.08
N LEU A 206 -0.65 18.33 -6.14
CA LEU A 206 -1.24 17.60 -5.02
C LEU A 206 -1.50 18.49 -3.79
N GLY A 207 -1.16 19.80 -3.84
CA GLY A 207 -1.37 20.74 -2.75
C GLY A 207 -0.13 20.99 -1.88
N ALA A 208 1.07 20.71 -2.37
CA ALA A 208 2.28 21.10 -1.66
C ALA A 208 2.51 22.64 -1.79
N ASP A 209 2.60 23.34 -0.65
CA ASP A 209 2.89 24.77 -0.61
C ASP A 209 4.33 25.08 -1.01
N HIS A 210 5.24 24.19 -0.65
CA HIS A 210 6.66 24.25 -0.99
C HIS A 210 7.13 22.91 -1.54
N VAL A 211 8.03 22.95 -2.50
CA VAL A 211 8.71 21.78 -3.02
C VAL A 211 10.21 21.92 -2.91
N SER A 212 10.90 20.83 -2.63
CA SER A 212 12.35 20.78 -2.57
C SER A 212 12.87 19.63 -3.41
N ASP A 213 13.86 19.93 -4.25
CA ASP A 213 14.52 18.98 -5.13
C ASP A 213 15.71 18.36 -4.43
N TYR A 214 15.57 17.14 -3.92
CA TYR A 214 16.64 16.43 -3.22
C TYR A 214 17.85 16.11 -4.09
N THR A 215 17.73 16.25 -5.42
CA THR A 215 18.83 16.02 -6.37
C THR A 215 19.73 17.24 -6.53
N ARG A 216 19.25 18.43 -6.12
CA ARG A 216 19.93 19.72 -6.29
C ARG A 216 20.27 20.41 -4.98
N GLU A 217 19.53 20.12 -3.91
CA GLU A 217 19.71 20.81 -2.63
C GLU A 217 19.54 19.87 -1.44
N ASP A 218 20.12 20.25 -0.32
CA ASP A 218 19.83 19.57 0.95
C ASP A 218 18.57 20.20 1.59
N PHE A 219 17.44 19.55 1.44
CA PHE A 219 16.15 20.00 1.95
C PHE A 219 16.09 20.14 3.49
N LEU A 220 17.11 19.69 4.21
CA LEU A 220 17.26 19.91 5.66
C LEU A 220 18.19 21.07 6.00
N ALA A 221 18.84 21.67 5.00
CA ALA A 221 19.66 22.85 5.22
C ALA A 221 18.80 24.08 5.55
N GLY A 222 19.37 25.01 6.30
CA GLY A 222 18.72 26.28 6.62
C GLY A 222 17.93 26.29 7.94
N PRO A 223 17.25 27.40 8.21
CA PRO A 223 16.63 27.69 9.51
C PRO A 223 15.23 27.08 9.66
N ARG A 224 14.60 26.60 8.58
CA ARG A 224 13.21 26.06 8.63
C ARG A 224 13.12 24.88 9.59
N ARG A 225 12.09 24.89 10.42
CA ARG A 225 11.78 23.80 11.36
C ARG A 225 10.36 23.33 11.12
N TYR A 226 10.15 22.03 11.30
CA TYR A 226 8.90 21.35 11.03
C TYR A 226 8.26 20.86 12.31
N ASP A 227 6.94 21.00 12.41
CA ASP A 227 6.15 20.42 13.48
C ASP A 227 6.00 18.92 13.29
N VAL A 228 5.90 18.48 12.03
CA VAL A 228 5.80 17.07 11.67
C VAL A 228 6.71 16.78 10.47
N ILE A 229 7.47 15.71 10.57
CA ILE A 229 8.19 15.12 9.42
C ILE A 229 7.62 13.72 9.20
N ILE A 230 7.08 13.48 8.00
CA ILE A 230 6.71 12.14 7.52
C ILE A 230 7.84 11.67 6.60
N ASP A 231 8.63 10.73 7.09
CA ASP A 231 9.80 10.22 6.38
C ASP A 231 9.47 8.89 5.70
N ILE A 232 9.12 8.97 4.41
CA ILE A 232 8.76 7.84 3.57
C ILE A 232 9.98 7.32 2.82
N ALA A 233 10.84 8.22 2.34
CA ALA A 233 12.04 7.86 1.58
C ALA A 233 13.08 7.10 2.41
N GLY A 234 13.15 7.35 3.72
CA GLY A 234 13.96 6.59 4.66
C GLY A 234 15.49 6.72 4.53
N ASN A 235 16.01 7.65 3.72
CA ASN A 235 17.41 7.74 3.34
C ASN A 235 18.23 8.80 4.10
N ARG A 236 17.60 9.56 5.01
CA ARG A 236 18.29 10.59 5.80
C ARG A 236 18.65 10.12 7.20
N ARG A 237 19.75 10.64 7.75
CA ARG A 237 20.20 10.32 9.11
C ARG A 237 19.20 10.82 10.13
N LEU A 238 18.89 10.02 11.14
CA LEU A 238 17.95 10.34 12.20
C LEU A 238 18.29 11.65 12.93
N ARG A 239 19.58 11.93 13.15
CA ARG A 239 20.04 13.15 13.81
C ARG A 239 19.66 14.42 13.03
N ASP A 240 19.72 14.35 11.68
CA ASP A 240 19.50 15.52 10.82
C ASP A 240 17.99 15.82 10.71
N LEU A 241 17.16 14.76 10.57
CA LEU A 241 15.70 14.89 10.65
C LEU A 241 15.28 15.44 12.04
N ARG A 242 15.89 14.96 13.12
CA ARG A 242 15.59 15.45 14.48
C ARG A 242 15.94 16.92 14.66
N ARG A 243 17.05 17.39 14.09
CA ARG A 243 17.47 18.80 14.15
C ARG A 243 16.51 19.72 13.42
N SER A 244 15.86 19.23 12.37
CA SER A 244 14.89 19.99 11.58
C SER A 244 13.49 20.01 12.20
N LEU A 245 13.24 19.30 13.31
CA LEU A 245 12.01 19.38 14.08
C LEU A 245 12.00 20.58 15.03
N THR A 246 10.81 21.14 15.24
CA THR A 246 10.52 22.03 16.38
C THR A 246 10.77 21.31 17.72
N PRO A 247 10.87 22.04 18.85
CA PRO A 247 11.14 21.42 20.18
C PRO A 247 10.14 20.34 20.60
N ARG A 248 8.88 20.40 20.13
CA ARG A 248 7.81 19.43 20.38
C ARG A 248 7.37 18.69 19.10
N GLY A 249 8.23 18.71 18.08
CA GLY A 249 7.93 18.15 16.76
C GLY A 249 7.83 16.63 16.77
N ARG A 250 7.23 16.09 15.73
CA ARG A 250 6.98 14.66 15.53
C ARG A 250 7.70 14.17 14.28
N LEU A 251 8.44 13.08 14.39
CA LEU A 251 8.99 12.34 13.25
C LEU A 251 8.24 11.01 13.13
N ILE A 252 7.62 10.79 11.99
CA ILE A 252 6.90 9.57 11.65
C ILE A 252 7.65 8.89 10.51
N ILE A 253 8.29 7.76 10.82
CA ILE A 253 9.04 6.96 9.85
C ILE A 253 8.09 5.89 9.32
N THR A 254 7.75 5.97 8.04
CA THR A 254 6.87 5.00 7.35
C THR A 254 7.62 4.13 6.36
N GLY A 255 8.78 4.58 5.92
CA GLY A 255 9.69 3.84 5.06
C GLY A 255 11.07 3.69 5.71
N GLY A 256 11.84 2.76 5.25
CA GLY A 256 13.16 2.49 5.81
C GLY A 256 13.95 1.60 4.87
N GLU A 257 14.29 2.14 3.71
CA GLU A 257 15.01 1.37 2.71
C GLU A 257 16.51 1.65 2.80
N THR A 258 17.16 1.01 3.75
CA THR A 258 18.61 0.84 3.69
C THR A 258 18.92 -0.53 3.10
N ASN A 259 20.04 -0.64 2.38
CA ASN A 259 20.48 -1.87 1.69
C ASN A 259 20.83 -3.04 2.65
N GLY A 260 20.44 -3.00 3.89
CA GLY A 260 20.71 -4.02 4.91
C GLY A 260 19.79 -5.24 4.75
N ARG A 261 20.32 -6.40 4.36
CA ARG A 261 19.54 -7.65 4.22
C ARG A 261 18.88 -8.12 5.53
N TRP A 262 19.48 -7.82 6.68
CA TRP A 262 18.98 -8.29 7.97
C TRP A 262 17.85 -7.43 8.53
N LEU A 263 18.11 -6.14 8.67
CA LEU A 263 17.21 -5.21 9.34
C LEU A 263 16.55 -4.19 8.38
N GLY A 264 17.11 -3.97 7.16
CA GLY A 264 16.51 -3.13 6.12
C GLY A 264 16.10 -1.73 6.57
N GLY A 265 16.82 -1.13 7.53
CA GLY A 265 16.46 0.18 8.12
C GLY A 265 15.58 0.12 9.37
N THR A 266 15.13 -1.06 9.81
CA THR A 266 14.38 -1.19 11.08
C THR A 266 15.22 -0.80 12.31
N ASP A 267 16.55 -0.91 12.24
CA ASP A 267 17.46 -0.39 13.27
C ASP A 267 17.30 1.12 13.46
N ARG A 268 17.10 1.88 12.39
CA ARG A 268 16.83 3.32 12.43
C ARG A 268 15.49 3.61 13.12
N GLN A 269 14.48 2.80 12.85
CA GLN A 269 13.17 2.89 13.48
C GLN A 269 13.24 2.59 14.98
N LEU A 270 13.95 1.53 15.37
CA LEU A 270 14.19 1.17 16.79
C LEU A 270 14.96 2.28 17.52
N ARG A 271 16.03 2.81 16.92
CA ARG A 271 16.79 3.94 17.50
C ARG A 271 15.91 5.18 17.66
N ALA A 272 15.02 5.46 16.72
CA ALA A 272 14.08 6.57 16.84
C ALA A 272 13.17 6.41 18.07
N GLN A 273 12.57 5.23 18.25
CA GLN A 273 11.72 4.93 19.40
C GLN A 273 12.47 5.03 20.71
N MET A 274 13.69 4.46 20.79
CA MET A 274 14.54 4.52 22.00
C MET A 274 14.95 5.95 22.36
N LEU A 275 15.19 6.82 21.38
CA LEU A 275 15.58 8.20 21.61
C LEU A 275 14.38 9.11 21.96
N SER A 276 13.18 8.72 21.61
CA SER A 276 11.98 9.55 21.75
C SER A 276 11.78 10.09 23.18
N PRO A 277 11.85 9.29 24.25
CA PRO A 277 11.64 9.75 25.63
C PRO A 277 12.64 10.83 26.08
N PHE A 278 13.86 10.84 25.51
CA PHE A 278 14.96 11.70 25.95
C PHE A 278 15.09 13.01 25.17
N THR A 279 14.21 13.28 24.21
CA THR A 279 14.42 14.40 23.27
C THR A 279 13.35 15.49 23.33
N GLY A 280 12.30 15.33 24.12
CA GLY A 280 11.13 16.20 24.14
C GLY A 280 10.32 16.16 22.82
N ARG A 281 10.76 15.35 21.85
CA ARG A 281 10.17 15.15 20.53
C ARG A 281 9.57 13.76 20.44
N HIS A 282 8.54 13.59 19.63
CA HIS A 282 8.01 12.25 19.34
C HIS A 282 8.71 11.67 18.10
N LEU A 283 9.52 10.65 18.29
CA LEU A 283 10.20 9.93 17.20
C LEU A 283 9.61 8.53 17.13
N GLY A 284 8.91 8.21 16.05
CA GLY A 284 8.19 6.94 15.98
C GLY A 284 8.11 6.34 14.57
N THR A 285 7.73 5.09 14.55
CA THR A 285 7.34 4.32 13.38
C THR A 285 6.05 3.57 13.70
N PHE A 286 5.39 3.05 12.68
CA PHE A 286 4.22 2.19 12.84
C PHE A 286 4.13 1.22 11.68
N ILE A 287 3.43 0.12 11.92
CA ILE A 287 2.95 -0.78 10.87
C ILE A 287 1.52 -0.36 10.57
N SER A 288 1.23 -0.12 9.30
CA SER A 288 -0.12 0.29 8.88
C SER A 288 -1.12 -0.81 9.18
N SER A 289 -2.25 -0.40 9.73
CA SER A 289 -3.40 -1.26 9.98
C SER A 289 -4.37 -1.13 8.80
N GLU A 290 -4.77 -2.25 8.23
CA GLU A 290 -5.61 -2.29 7.02
C GLU A 290 -7.03 -2.65 7.41
N HIS A 291 -7.79 -1.71 7.99
CA HIS A 291 -9.17 -1.89 8.41
C HIS A 291 -10.16 -1.13 7.54
N ALA A 292 -11.35 -1.69 7.36
CA ALA A 292 -12.45 -1.14 6.58
C ALA A 292 -12.86 0.27 7.01
N ASP A 293 -12.76 0.61 8.30
CA ASP A 293 -13.09 1.96 8.77
C ASP A 293 -12.20 3.03 8.13
N GLY A 294 -10.90 2.77 8.06
CA GLY A 294 -9.99 3.69 7.37
C GLY A 294 -10.24 3.77 5.86
N LEU A 295 -10.71 2.68 5.23
CA LEU A 295 -11.13 2.71 3.84
C LEU A 295 -12.39 3.56 3.65
N ARG A 296 -13.38 3.46 4.55
CA ARG A 296 -14.58 4.31 4.52
C ARG A 296 -14.23 5.79 4.70
N ASP A 297 -13.28 6.11 5.59
CA ASP A 297 -12.77 7.49 5.75
C ASP A 297 -12.14 8.00 4.45
N LEU A 298 -11.33 7.17 3.78
CA LEU A 298 -10.73 7.51 2.49
C LEU A 298 -11.80 7.65 1.40
N THR A 299 -12.79 6.76 1.35
CA THR A 299 -13.95 6.88 0.44
C THR A 299 -14.64 8.23 0.60
N ALA A 300 -14.95 8.63 1.83
CA ALA A 300 -15.60 9.91 2.09
C ALA A 300 -14.78 11.12 1.61
N LEU A 301 -13.45 11.09 1.76
CA LEU A 301 -12.56 12.14 1.27
C LEU A 301 -12.47 12.16 -0.26
N ILE A 302 -12.55 10.99 -0.90
CA ILE A 302 -12.54 10.86 -2.37
C ILE A 302 -13.87 11.35 -2.95
N ASP A 303 -14.98 10.94 -2.39
CA ASP A 303 -16.32 11.35 -2.84
C ASP A 303 -16.54 12.87 -2.64
N ALA A 304 -15.90 13.46 -1.63
CA ALA A 304 -15.86 14.91 -1.44
C ALA A 304 -14.89 15.65 -2.39
N GLY A 305 -14.17 14.95 -3.26
CA GLY A 305 -13.18 15.52 -4.19
C GLY A 305 -11.90 16.04 -3.50
N THR A 306 -11.72 15.73 -2.22
CA THR A 306 -10.57 16.18 -1.41
C THR A 306 -9.33 15.34 -1.67
N LEU A 307 -9.51 14.07 -2.00
CA LEU A 307 -8.45 13.10 -2.21
C LEU A 307 -8.66 12.37 -3.54
N ARG A 308 -7.58 12.18 -4.29
CA ARG A 308 -7.62 11.40 -5.53
C ARG A 308 -6.40 10.48 -5.63
N PRO A 309 -6.56 9.25 -6.14
CA PRO A 309 -5.43 8.40 -6.45
C PRO A 309 -4.63 8.97 -7.63
N VAL A 310 -3.31 8.79 -7.59
CA VAL A 310 -2.41 9.11 -8.69
C VAL A 310 -1.93 7.81 -9.29
N VAL A 311 -2.42 7.46 -10.48
CA VAL A 311 -2.03 6.26 -11.22
C VAL A 311 -1.04 6.66 -12.29
N ASP A 312 0.20 6.16 -12.19
CA ASP A 312 1.27 6.41 -13.16
C ASP A 312 1.08 5.56 -14.41
N ARG A 313 0.81 4.26 -14.21
CA ARG A 313 0.60 3.31 -15.30
C ARG A 313 -0.23 2.11 -14.85
N VAL A 314 -0.97 1.55 -15.80
CA VAL A 314 -1.70 0.28 -15.67
C VAL A 314 -0.97 -0.80 -16.48
N TYR A 315 -0.81 -1.97 -15.88
CA TYR A 315 -0.22 -3.16 -16.52
C TYR A 315 -1.24 -4.31 -16.52
N PRO A 316 -1.25 -5.17 -17.52
CA PRO A 316 -1.95 -6.46 -17.42
C PRO A 316 -1.40 -7.29 -16.26
N LEU A 317 -2.24 -8.11 -15.60
CA LEU A 317 -1.80 -9.00 -14.52
C LEU A 317 -0.58 -9.84 -14.89
N ALA A 318 -0.53 -10.37 -16.11
CA ALA A 318 0.57 -11.18 -16.58
C ALA A 318 1.93 -10.45 -16.58
N GLU A 319 1.91 -9.12 -16.62
CA GLU A 319 3.09 -8.24 -16.62
C GLU A 319 3.46 -7.74 -15.20
N THR A 320 2.97 -8.39 -14.15
CA THR A 320 3.28 -7.99 -12.76
C THR A 320 4.77 -7.85 -12.49
N ALA A 321 5.62 -8.73 -13.06
CA ALA A 321 7.07 -8.63 -12.90
C ALA A 321 7.61 -7.30 -13.47
N ALA A 322 7.16 -6.89 -14.65
CA ALA A 322 7.52 -5.62 -15.26
C ALA A 322 7.02 -4.41 -14.44
N ALA A 323 5.81 -4.50 -13.88
CA ALA A 323 5.28 -3.47 -12.98
C ALA A 323 6.13 -3.32 -11.72
N VAL A 324 6.54 -4.43 -11.09
CA VAL A 324 7.44 -4.40 -9.92
C VAL A 324 8.82 -3.86 -10.31
N ARG A 325 9.36 -4.21 -11.48
CA ARG A 325 10.62 -3.65 -12.00
C ARG A 325 10.51 -2.14 -12.17
N HIS A 326 9.45 -1.65 -12.80
CA HIS A 326 9.22 -0.21 -12.97
C HIS A 326 9.17 0.53 -11.62
N LEU A 327 8.54 -0.08 -10.60
CA LEU A 327 8.54 0.47 -9.24
C LEU A 327 9.96 0.57 -8.67
N LEU A 328 10.79 -0.47 -8.86
CA LEU A 328 12.17 -0.52 -8.35
C LEU A 328 13.09 0.49 -9.02
N ASP A 329 12.86 0.82 -10.28
CA ASP A 329 13.58 1.86 -11.02
C ASP A 329 13.41 3.28 -10.44
N GLY A 330 12.47 3.47 -9.51
CA GLY A 330 12.24 4.74 -8.81
C GLY A 330 11.63 5.85 -9.68
N ARG A 331 11.17 5.53 -10.89
CA ARG A 331 10.62 6.51 -11.86
C ARG A 331 9.13 6.78 -11.65
N VAL A 332 8.44 5.94 -10.91
CA VAL A 332 6.99 6.01 -10.70
C VAL A 332 6.58 7.28 -9.97
N THR A 333 5.52 7.94 -10.46
CA THR A 333 4.81 9.03 -9.76
C THR A 333 3.45 8.51 -9.32
N GLY A 334 3.22 8.40 -8.00
CA GLY A 334 2.02 7.75 -7.46
C GLY A 334 2.13 6.23 -7.45
N LYS A 335 1.20 5.54 -8.12
CA LYS A 335 1.02 4.09 -8.05
C LYS A 335 0.98 3.43 -9.41
N LEU A 336 1.31 2.14 -9.44
CA LEU A 336 1.11 1.26 -10.58
C LEU A 336 -0.06 0.33 -10.29
N ALA A 337 -1.03 0.29 -11.20
CA ALA A 337 -2.15 -0.63 -11.13
C ALA A 337 -1.90 -1.87 -12.02
N LEU A 338 -2.57 -2.95 -11.67
CA LEU A 338 -2.66 -4.18 -12.46
C LEU A 338 -4.12 -4.36 -12.85
N THR A 339 -4.41 -4.53 -14.14
CA THR A 339 -5.76 -4.82 -14.62
C THR A 339 -5.94 -6.32 -14.88
N LEU A 340 -7.13 -6.80 -14.63
CA LEU A 340 -7.53 -8.18 -14.87
C LEU A 340 -8.68 -8.19 -15.89
N PRO A 341 -8.82 -9.27 -16.71
CA PRO A 341 -9.88 -9.36 -17.70
C PRO A 341 -11.28 -9.19 -17.11
N ALA A 342 -12.18 -8.67 -17.91
CA ALA A 342 -13.58 -8.37 -17.56
C ALA A 342 -14.53 -9.49 -18.00
N GLU A 343 -14.15 -10.76 -17.97
CA GLU A 343 -15.07 -11.84 -18.35
C GLU A 343 -16.27 -11.96 -17.41
#